data_0de97647364d238edc470e54b93ddb8b
#
_entry.id   0de97647364d238edc470e54b93ddb8b
#
_cell.length_a   1.000
_cell.length_b   1.000
_cell.length_c   1.000
_cell.angle_alpha   90.00
_cell.angle_beta   90.00
_cell.angle_gamma   90.00
#
_symmetry.space_group_name_H-M   'P 1'
#
loop_
_entity.id
_entity.type
_entity.pdbx_description
1 polymer ?
#
loop_
_entity_poly.entity_id
_entity_poly.type
_entity_poly.pdbx_seq_one_letter_code
_entity_poly.pdbx_strand_id
1 'polypeptide(L)'
;MPPAPHSTIHGDRAARLAWILLDWAASAFSTVLITLVVAYVERVAFPHGAWGMEAGVVWAWTLAAAMLVSAVLAPWAAAWADRRDAHQRALVAATIFAIGGLLALASTPPTARVAVLASVATACVGFDIVQVFTGSLLPRIADGRDLDRLSAQGFAAGYAGGAVALVAATALVTAHDRLGLDVAGGLRLAFAFTAAWWLLFSIPAAVARFGGGDGARHAADAGTEILDFARSLWSAGASVADGRFTAVLLGSMIALGGIQTAISQFTSLALQRFDLDGPALVRLVLLVQAVALPGALAVGWLATRFGRRPATAACLAGWIGVLALSWFVRSPMDLYGLAVPLALVLGGVQSLLRAAVADLAPDGRSGVTFGLLQVGTKLAGFVASLAFGALHLATGVPEAGLMALIAQLAAAWWLLRRMA
;
A
#
# COMPACT_ATOMS: atom_id res chain seq x y z
N MET A 1 18.56 -36.44 -22.92
CA MET A 1 19.15 -35.12 -22.74
C MET A 1 18.90 -34.72 -21.31
N PRO A 2 19.91 -34.47 -20.47
CA PRO A 2 19.66 -33.91 -19.13
C PRO A 2 19.06 -32.50 -19.30
N PRO A 3 18.12 -32.09 -18.40
CA PRO A 3 17.61 -30.72 -18.43
C PRO A 3 18.76 -29.74 -18.26
N ALA A 4 18.75 -28.68 -19.06
CA ALA A 4 19.73 -27.61 -18.96
C ALA A 4 19.74 -27.09 -17.50
N PRO A 5 20.92 -26.77 -16.92
CA PRO A 5 20.99 -26.24 -15.59
C PRO A 5 20.16 -24.95 -15.59
N HIS A 6 19.13 -24.90 -14.74
CA HIS A 6 18.47 -23.66 -14.39
C HIS A 6 19.56 -22.71 -13.95
N SER A 7 19.83 -21.70 -14.76
CA SER A 7 20.75 -20.63 -14.40
C SER A 7 20.25 -20.09 -13.07
N THR A 8 20.98 -20.34 -12.00
CA THR A 8 20.76 -19.76 -10.70
C THR A 8 20.88 -18.25 -10.86
N ILE A 9 19.76 -17.60 -11.15
CA ILE A 9 19.62 -16.16 -11.04
C ILE A 9 19.64 -15.87 -9.53
N HIS A 10 20.82 -15.98 -8.93
CA HIS A 10 21.10 -15.32 -7.67
C HIS A 10 21.08 -13.84 -8.01
N GLY A 11 19.90 -13.22 -7.81
CA GLY A 11 19.65 -11.85 -8.19
C GLY A 11 20.78 -10.96 -7.72
N ASP A 12 21.32 -10.21 -8.65
CA ASP A 12 22.35 -9.21 -8.43
C ASP A 12 22.02 -8.44 -7.15
N ARG A 13 22.94 -8.39 -6.18
CA ARG A 13 22.76 -7.64 -4.92
C ARG A 13 22.31 -6.21 -5.19
N ALA A 14 22.76 -5.62 -6.28
CA ALA A 14 22.37 -4.29 -6.72
C ALA A 14 20.87 -4.23 -7.08
N ALA A 15 20.31 -5.22 -7.78
CA ALA A 15 18.90 -5.28 -8.12
C ALA A 15 18.01 -5.44 -6.86
N ARG A 16 18.44 -6.29 -5.91
CA ARG A 16 17.73 -6.45 -4.62
C ARG A 16 17.73 -5.15 -3.81
N LEU A 17 18.88 -4.48 -3.70
CA LEU A 17 18.97 -3.20 -3.01
C LEU A 17 18.14 -2.12 -3.70
N ALA A 18 18.22 -2.04 -5.02
CA ALA A 18 17.42 -1.12 -5.82
C ALA A 18 15.91 -1.33 -5.63
N TRP A 19 15.48 -2.59 -5.52
CA TRP A 19 14.09 -2.94 -5.24
C TRP A 19 13.66 -2.54 -3.81
N ILE A 20 14.50 -2.78 -2.80
CA ILE A 20 14.25 -2.34 -1.41
C ILE A 20 14.11 -0.81 -1.34
N LEU A 21 14.93 -0.07 -2.11
CA LEU A 21 14.87 1.38 -2.17
C LEU A 21 13.58 1.92 -2.81
N LEU A 22 12.84 1.13 -3.59
CA LEU A 22 11.50 1.53 -4.06
C LEU A 22 10.51 1.69 -2.91
N ASP A 23 10.49 0.75 -1.95
CA ASP A 23 9.63 0.86 -0.78
C ASP A 23 10.08 2.03 0.13
N TRP A 24 11.39 2.22 0.33
CA TRP A 24 11.95 3.39 1.01
C TRP A 24 11.52 4.72 0.37
N ALA A 25 11.57 4.80 -0.96
CA ALA A 25 11.23 6.00 -1.71
C ALA A 25 9.73 6.31 -1.67
N ALA A 26 8.90 5.33 -2.02
CA ALA A 26 7.46 5.50 -2.17
C ALA A 26 6.73 5.69 -0.82
N SER A 27 7.26 5.12 0.27
CA SER A 27 6.67 5.28 1.60
C SER A 27 6.75 6.71 2.14
N ALA A 28 7.68 7.53 1.65
CA ALA A 28 7.69 8.96 1.94
C ALA A 28 6.38 9.64 1.51
N PHE A 29 5.92 9.33 0.27
CA PHE A 29 4.65 9.86 -0.23
C PHE A 29 3.45 9.38 0.59
N SER A 30 3.32 8.07 0.81
CA SER A 30 2.16 7.53 1.53
C SER A 30 2.06 8.07 2.96
N THR A 31 3.19 8.29 3.62
CA THR A 31 3.24 8.84 4.98
C THR A 31 2.91 10.34 5.00
N VAL A 32 3.45 11.12 4.05
CA VAL A 32 3.14 12.55 3.90
C VAL A 32 1.70 12.77 3.45
N LEU A 33 1.14 11.86 2.62
CA LEU A 33 -0.24 11.90 2.17
C LEU A 33 -1.23 11.88 3.35
N ILE A 34 -1.08 10.92 4.26
CA ILE A 34 -1.99 10.73 5.40
C ILE A 34 -1.76 11.72 6.56
N THR A 35 -0.75 12.56 6.46
CA THR A 35 -0.40 13.56 7.49
C THR A 35 -0.46 14.99 6.94
N LEU A 36 0.50 15.38 6.13
CA LEU A 36 0.65 16.76 5.68
C LEU A 36 -0.26 17.14 4.49
N VAL A 37 -0.49 16.20 3.53
CA VAL A 37 -1.36 16.50 2.38
C VAL A 37 -2.81 16.61 2.81
N VAL A 38 -3.29 15.70 3.66
CA VAL A 38 -4.67 15.80 4.20
C VAL A 38 -4.85 17.11 4.97
N ALA A 39 -3.88 17.49 5.82
CA ALA A 39 -3.92 18.74 6.56
C ALA A 39 -3.93 19.97 5.63
N TYR A 40 -3.13 19.95 4.54
CA TYR A 40 -3.13 21.00 3.54
C TYR A 40 -4.49 21.12 2.84
N VAL A 41 -5.05 19.99 2.40
CA VAL A 41 -6.36 20.00 1.73
C VAL A 41 -7.44 20.52 2.67
N GLU A 42 -7.55 19.96 3.87
CA GLU A 42 -8.66 20.27 4.78
C GLU A 42 -8.54 21.65 5.43
N ARG A 43 -7.34 22.09 5.82
CA ARG A 43 -7.15 23.30 6.62
C ARG A 43 -6.70 24.52 5.80
N VAL A 44 -6.09 24.30 4.61
CA VAL A 44 -5.53 25.39 3.80
C VAL A 44 -6.32 25.59 2.51
N ALA A 45 -6.54 24.54 1.71
CA ALA A 45 -7.23 24.67 0.44
C ALA A 45 -8.76 24.72 0.60
N PHE A 46 -9.30 24.00 1.58
CA PHE A 46 -10.75 23.87 1.81
C PHE A 46 -11.16 24.13 3.27
N PRO A 47 -10.72 25.21 3.93
CA PRO A 47 -10.98 25.44 5.36
C PRO A 47 -12.46 25.52 5.72
N HIS A 48 -13.32 25.83 4.75
CA HIS A 48 -14.78 25.89 4.90
C HIS A 48 -15.50 24.88 3.98
N GLY A 49 -14.78 23.84 3.54
CA GLY A 49 -15.30 22.92 2.53
C GLY A 49 -15.47 23.55 1.15
N ALA A 50 -16.21 22.88 0.26
CA ALA A 50 -16.58 23.37 -1.06
C ALA A 50 -17.79 22.61 -1.62
N TRP A 51 -18.51 23.23 -2.55
CA TRP A 51 -19.67 22.62 -3.25
C TRP A 51 -20.73 22.06 -2.30
N GLY A 52 -20.95 22.68 -1.13
CA GLY A 52 -21.88 22.22 -0.12
C GLY A 52 -21.41 21.02 0.71
N MET A 53 -20.14 20.63 0.57
CA MET A 53 -19.52 19.51 1.30
C MET A 53 -18.46 20.02 2.27
N GLU A 54 -18.33 19.33 3.41
CA GLU A 54 -17.23 19.54 4.36
C GLU A 54 -15.87 19.14 3.76
N ALA A 55 -14.78 19.69 4.27
CA ALA A 55 -13.43 19.45 3.76
C ALA A 55 -13.04 17.96 3.76
N GLY A 56 -13.38 17.23 4.83
CA GLY A 56 -13.14 15.79 4.92
C GLY A 56 -13.90 14.98 3.87
N VAL A 57 -15.12 15.42 3.50
CA VAL A 57 -15.90 14.80 2.42
C VAL A 57 -15.24 15.04 1.06
N VAL A 58 -14.78 16.29 0.79
CA VAL A 58 -14.03 16.62 -0.43
C VAL A 58 -12.77 15.75 -0.55
N TRP A 59 -12.04 15.59 0.56
CA TRP A 59 -10.87 14.70 0.63
C TRP A 59 -11.23 13.26 0.30
N ALA A 60 -12.26 12.70 0.96
CA ALA A 60 -12.70 11.33 0.74
C ALA A 60 -13.12 11.07 -0.71
N TRP A 61 -13.85 11.99 -1.34
CA TRP A 61 -14.24 11.89 -2.74
C TRP A 61 -13.04 11.97 -3.70
N THR A 62 -12.03 12.79 -3.36
CA THR A 62 -10.78 12.85 -4.15
C THR A 62 -10.05 11.53 -4.15
N LEU A 63 -9.89 10.91 -2.97
CA LEU A 63 -9.28 9.58 -2.86
C LEU A 63 -10.11 8.50 -3.55
N ALA A 64 -11.44 8.54 -3.41
CA ALA A 64 -12.34 7.60 -4.08
C ALA A 64 -12.23 7.69 -5.62
N ALA A 65 -12.17 8.92 -6.16
CA ALA A 65 -11.96 9.13 -7.59
C ALA A 65 -10.59 8.60 -8.05
N ALA A 66 -9.52 8.87 -7.29
CA ALA A 66 -8.19 8.32 -7.58
C ALA A 66 -8.19 6.79 -7.55
N MET A 67 -8.85 6.17 -6.56
CA MET A 67 -8.99 4.71 -6.46
C MET A 67 -9.72 4.11 -7.66
N LEU A 68 -10.80 4.77 -8.12
CA LEU A 68 -11.56 4.31 -9.29
C LEU A 68 -10.71 4.37 -10.57
N VAL A 69 -9.98 5.46 -10.76
CA VAL A 69 -9.05 5.61 -11.90
C VAL A 69 -7.94 4.57 -11.82
N SER A 70 -7.36 4.34 -10.64
CA SER A 70 -6.34 3.31 -10.42
C SER A 70 -6.87 1.90 -10.71
N ALA A 71 -8.11 1.61 -10.32
CA ALA A 71 -8.74 0.30 -10.54
C ALA A 71 -8.86 -0.06 -12.03
N VAL A 72 -8.98 0.95 -12.89
CA VAL A 72 -9.02 0.76 -14.35
C VAL A 72 -7.61 0.75 -14.95
N LEU A 73 -6.78 1.75 -14.58
CA LEU A 73 -5.47 1.94 -15.21
C LEU A 73 -4.42 0.91 -14.79
N ALA A 74 -4.43 0.48 -13.52
CA ALA A 74 -3.39 -0.41 -13.00
C ALA A 74 -3.38 -1.79 -13.67
N PRO A 75 -4.51 -2.52 -13.82
CA PRO A 75 -4.52 -3.80 -14.54
C PRO A 75 -4.19 -3.65 -16.02
N TRP A 76 -4.64 -2.55 -16.65
CA TRP A 76 -4.33 -2.30 -18.06
C TRP A 76 -2.82 -2.05 -18.28
N ALA A 77 -2.19 -1.20 -17.45
CA ALA A 77 -0.76 -0.96 -17.49
C ALA A 77 0.04 -2.24 -17.19
N ALA A 78 -0.45 -3.05 -16.26
CA ALA A 78 0.14 -4.33 -15.88
C ALA A 78 0.11 -5.35 -17.03
N ALA A 79 -1.02 -5.53 -17.69
CA ALA A 79 -1.16 -6.42 -18.86
C ALA A 79 -0.31 -5.93 -20.05
N TRP A 80 -0.22 -4.62 -20.26
CA TRP A 80 0.67 -4.04 -21.24
C TRP A 80 2.14 -4.34 -20.95
N ALA A 81 2.56 -4.25 -19.68
CA ALA A 81 3.92 -4.52 -19.25
C ALA A 81 4.28 -6.01 -19.34
N ASP A 82 3.36 -6.92 -18.97
CA ASP A 82 3.56 -8.37 -19.08
C ASP A 82 3.84 -8.77 -20.54
N ARG A 83 3.05 -8.26 -21.50
CA ARG A 83 3.21 -8.58 -22.94
C ARG A 83 4.52 -8.09 -23.53
N ARG A 84 5.07 -6.99 -23.04
CA ARG A 84 6.26 -6.34 -23.60
C ARG A 84 7.52 -6.56 -22.78
N ASP A 85 7.40 -7.35 -21.69
CA ASP A 85 8.46 -7.47 -20.67
C ASP A 85 8.98 -6.10 -20.22
N ALA A 86 8.06 -5.18 -19.97
CA ALA A 86 8.36 -3.75 -19.80
C ALA A 86 8.07 -3.26 -18.35
N HIS A 87 8.07 -4.15 -17.34
CA HIS A 87 7.72 -3.83 -15.95
C HIS A 87 8.57 -2.67 -15.38
N GLN A 88 9.88 -2.70 -15.61
CA GLN A 88 10.77 -1.62 -15.16
C GLN A 88 10.46 -0.28 -15.83
N ARG A 89 10.19 -0.28 -17.14
CA ARG A 89 9.82 0.94 -17.87
C ARG A 89 8.48 1.49 -17.38
N ALA A 90 7.52 0.61 -17.16
CA ALA A 90 6.22 0.96 -16.59
C ALA A 90 6.33 1.50 -15.16
N LEU A 91 7.19 0.89 -14.33
CA LEU A 91 7.53 1.41 -13.00
C LEU A 91 8.08 2.83 -13.06
N VAL A 92 9.07 3.07 -13.92
CA VAL A 92 9.68 4.41 -14.09
C VAL A 92 8.64 5.43 -14.57
N ALA A 93 7.83 5.08 -15.57
CA ALA A 93 6.78 5.96 -16.08
C ALA A 93 5.74 6.30 -14.99
N ALA A 94 5.28 5.31 -14.22
CA ALA A 94 4.35 5.50 -13.11
C ALA A 94 4.97 6.36 -11.99
N THR A 95 6.25 6.16 -11.70
CA THR A 95 6.98 6.97 -10.71
C THR A 95 7.07 8.43 -11.14
N ILE A 96 7.44 8.70 -12.40
CA ILE A 96 7.49 10.06 -12.96
C ILE A 96 6.09 10.70 -12.93
N PHE A 97 5.04 9.95 -13.28
CA PHE A 97 3.67 10.43 -13.24
C PHE A 97 3.22 10.81 -11.81
N ALA A 98 3.54 9.98 -10.81
CA ALA A 98 3.24 10.25 -9.41
C ALA A 98 3.99 11.48 -8.88
N ILE A 99 5.29 11.57 -9.17
CA ILE A 99 6.14 12.71 -8.81
C ILE A 99 5.64 13.99 -9.49
N GLY A 100 5.22 13.91 -10.75
CA GLY A 100 4.60 15.02 -11.48
C GLY A 100 3.36 15.55 -10.78
N GLY A 101 2.48 14.67 -10.29
CA GLY A 101 1.32 15.04 -9.48
C GLY A 101 1.72 15.74 -8.17
N LEU A 102 2.75 15.24 -7.49
CA LEU A 102 3.24 15.83 -6.24
C LEU A 102 3.92 17.19 -6.45
N LEU A 103 4.69 17.36 -7.52
CA LEU A 103 5.27 18.65 -7.92
C LEU A 103 4.20 19.65 -8.36
N ALA A 104 3.17 19.19 -9.07
CA ALA A 104 2.00 20.00 -9.39
C ALA A 104 1.30 20.51 -8.12
N LEU A 105 1.10 19.62 -7.10
CA LEU A 105 0.57 20.02 -5.80
C LEU A 105 1.46 21.05 -5.11
N ALA A 106 2.77 20.88 -5.15
CA ALA A 106 3.74 21.82 -4.57
C ALA A 106 3.72 23.20 -5.25
N SER A 107 3.45 23.28 -6.54
CA SER A 107 3.44 24.52 -7.31
C SER A 107 2.05 25.19 -7.39
N THR A 108 0.97 24.45 -7.13
CA THR A 108 -0.40 24.95 -7.23
C THR A 108 -0.78 25.79 -6.02
N PRO A 109 -1.28 27.03 -6.19
CA PRO A 109 -1.77 27.82 -5.08
C PRO A 109 -3.03 27.19 -4.46
N PRO A 110 -3.27 27.33 -3.14
CA PRO A 110 -4.42 26.70 -2.46
C PRO A 110 -5.78 27.20 -2.98
N THR A 111 -5.82 28.39 -3.60
CA THR A 111 -7.02 28.95 -4.22
C THR A 111 -7.46 28.21 -5.50
N ALA A 112 -6.54 27.55 -6.19
CA ALA A 112 -6.82 26.75 -7.38
C ALA A 112 -7.33 25.34 -7.00
N ARG A 113 -8.43 25.29 -6.28
CA ARG A 113 -9.01 24.14 -5.58
C ARG A 113 -9.08 22.86 -6.43
N VAL A 114 -9.62 22.95 -7.66
CA VAL A 114 -9.73 21.78 -8.57
C VAL A 114 -8.35 21.26 -8.97
N ALA A 115 -7.38 22.15 -9.24
CA ALA A 115 -6.03 21.77 -9.58
C ALA A 115 -5.31 21.09 -8.40
N VAL A 116 -5.55 21.53 -7.16
CA VAL A 116 -5.06 20.87 -5.94
C VAL A 116 -5.57 19.44 -5.88
N LEU A 117 -6.88 19.21 -6.01
CA LEU A 117 -7.47 17.88 -5.98
C LEU A 117 -6.98 16.97 -7.12
N ALA A 118 -6.89 17.54 -8.34
CA ALA A 118 -6.37 16.83 -9.51
C ALA A 118 -4.91 16.40 -9.30
N SER A 119 -4.08 17.27 -8.70
CA SER A 119 -2.68 16.98 -8.38
C SER A 119 -2.56 15.84 -7.36
N VAL A 120 -3.36 15.87 -6.29
CA VAL A 120 -3.44 14.78 -5.30
C VAL A 120 -3.89 13.48 -5.96
N ALA A 121 -4.96 13.50 -6.74
CA ALA A 121 -5.47 12.32 -7.43
C ALA A 121 -4.41 11.72 -8.38
N THR A 122 -3.70 12.57 -9.14
CA THR A 122 -2.61 12.14 -10.03
C THR A 122 -1.49 11.44 -9.26
N ALA A 123 -1.05 12.00 -8.14
CA ALA A 123 -0.01 11.41 -7.30
C ALA A 123 -0.46 10.06 -6.72
N CYS A 124 -1.71 9.96 -6.25
CA CYS A 124 -2.28 8.71 -5.72
C CYS A 124 -2.41 7.62 -6.79
N VAL A 125 -2.91 7.96 -7.98
CA VAL A 125 -3.00 7.01 -9.11
C VAL A 125 -1.61 6.49 -9.49
N GLY A 126 -0.64 7.38 -9.63
CA GLY A 126 0.73 6.99 -9.93
C GLY A 126 1.33 6.08 -8.85
N PHE A 127 1.11 6.40 -7.57
CA PHE A 127 1.54 5.57 -6.44
C PHE A 127 0.95 4.17 -6.49
N ASP A 128 -0.36 4.04 -6.72
CA ASP A 128 -1.03 2.75 -6.84
C ASP A 128 -0.42 1.89 -7.96
N ILE A 129 -0.11 2.49 -9.12
CA ILE A 129 0.53 1.80 -10.25
C ILE A 129 1.98 1.40 -9.92
N VAL A 130 2.73 2.27 -9.21
CA VAL A 130 4.07 1.93 -8.70
C VAL A 130 4.04 0.71 -7.80
N GLN A 131 3.05 0.59 -6.92
CA GLN A 131 2.92 -0.57 -6.02
C GLN A 131 2.66 -1.87 -6.80
N VAL A 132 1.91 -1.84 -7.90
CA VAL A 132 1.71 -2.99 -8.79
C VAL A 132 3.05 -3.43 -9.37
N PHE A 133 3.85 -2.52 -9.91
CA PHE A 133 5.13 -2.88 -10.54
C PHE A 133 6.20 -3.23 -9.52
N THR A 134 6.22 -2.63 -8.34
CA THR A 134 7.08 -3.05 -7.23
C THR A 134 6.79 -4.51 -6.85
N GLY A 135 5.51 -4.89 -6.75
CA GLY A 135 5.12 -6.28 -6.51
C GLY A 135 5.50 -7.22 -7.65
N SER A 136 5.23 -6.84 -8.91
CA SER A 136 5.47 -7.68 -10.08
C SER A 136 6.95 -7.92 -10.41
N LEU A 137 7.84 -7.06 -9.94
CA LEU A 137 9.30 -7.23 -10.07
C LEU A 137 9.88 -8.20 -9.02
N LEU A 138 9.18 -8.44 -7.92
CA LEU A 138 9.68 -9.28 -6.81
C LEU A 138 10.02 -10.71 -7.27
N PRO A 139 9.17 -11.46 -8.02
CA PRO A 139 9.47 -12.82 -8.46
C PRO A 139 10.61 -12.89 -9.51
N ARG A 140 11.08 -11.74 -10.04
CA ARG A 140 12.20 -11.66 -10.98
C ARG A 140 13.58 -11.64 -10.29
N ILE A 141 13.61 -11.39 -8.98
CA ILE A 141 14.85 -11.17 -8.19
C ILE A 141 14.95 -12.07 -6.96
N ALA A 142 13.90 -12.80 -6.63
CA ALA A 142 13.86 -13.72 -5.50
C ALA A 142 12.87 -14.86 -5.77
N ASP A 143 13.07 -15.99 -5.11
CA ASP A 143 12.22 -17.18 -5.13
C ASP A 143 12.08 -17.80 -3.73
N GLY A 144 11.07 -18.62 -3.54
CA GLY A 144 10.86 -19.41 -2.31
C GLY A 144 10.96 -18.57 -1.03
N ARG A 145 11.83 -18.96 -0.11
CA ARG A 145 12.03 -18.27 1.17
C ARG A 145 12.68 -16.89 1.06
N ASP A 146 13.43 -16.65 -0.02
CA ASP A 146 14.03 -15.34 -0.29
C ASP A 146 12.98 -14.29 -0.60
N LEU A 147 11.82 -14.66 -1.20
CA LEU A 147 10.69 -13.77 -1.40
C LEU A 147 10.19 -13.18 -0.08
N ASP A 148 9.99 -14.03 0.95
CA ASP A 148 9.52 -13.60 2.27
C ASP A 148 10.50 -12.62 2.91
N ARG A 149 11.80 -12.96 2.86
CA ARG A 149 12.86 -12.13 3.42
C ARG A 149 12.98 -10.78 2.70
N LEU A 150 13.03 -10.80 1.38
CA LEU A 150 13.19 -9.59 0.57
C LEU A 150 11.96 -8.68 0.69
N SER A 151 10.75 -9.26 0.67
CA SER A 151 9.52 -8.50 0.87
C SER A 151 9.47 -7.84 2.26
N ALA A 152 9.89 -8.57 3.32
CA ALA A 152 9.98 -8.02 4.67
C ALA A 152 11.01 -6.89 4.78
N GLN A 153 12.16 -7.01 4.12
CA GLN A 153 13.19 -5.97 4.05
C GLN A 153 12.67 -4.72 3.33
N GLY A 154 11.90 -4.88 2.23
CA GLY A 154 11.27 -3.77 1.52
C GLY A 154 10.31 -3.01 2.44
N PHE A 155 9.39 -3.70 3.12
CA PHE A 155 8.47 -3.05 4.06
C PHE A 155 9.19 -2.37 5.22
N ALA A 156 10.21 -3.01 5.80
CA ALA A 156 11.02 -2.41 6.87
C ALA A 156 11.73 -1.14 6.38
N ALA A 157 12.32 -1.17 5.18
CA ALA A 157 12.91 0.00 4.55
C ALA A 157 11.86 1.09 4.28
N GLY A 158 10.65 0.71 3.85
CA GLY A 158 9.54 1.63 3.67
C GLY A 158 9.17 2.36 4.96
N TYR A 159 9.04 1.65 6.08
CA TYR A 159 8.77 2.29 7.37
C TYR A 159 9.88 3.24 7.81
N ALA A 160 11.14 2.85 7.61
CA ALA A 160 12.27 3.74 7.92
C ALA A 160 12.29 4.98 7.00
N GLY A 161 12.11 4.79 5.68
CA GLY A 161 12.09 5.87 4.70
C GLY A 161 10.93 6.84 4.93
N GLY A 162 9.73 6.32 5.19
CA GLY A 162 8.55 7.10 5.52
C GLY A 162 8.74 7.92 6.80
N ALA A 163 9.31 7.32 7.86
CA ALA A 163 9.58 8.02 9.12
C ALA A 163 10.58 9.16 8.93
N VAL A 164 11.73 8.88 8.29
CA VAL A 164 12.78 9.90 8.05
C VAL A 164 12.25 11.02 7.16
N ALA A 165 11.53 10.69 6.09
CA ALA A 165 10.93 11.68 5.20
C ALA A 165 9.88 12.54 5.91
N LEU A 166 9.03 11.93 6.76
CA LEU A 166 8.03 12.67 7.53
C LEU A 166 8.68 13.64 8.53
N VAL A 167 9.73 13.21 9.24
CA VAL A 167 10.48 14.09 10.16
C VAL A 167 11.07 15.27 9.39
N ALA A 168 11.72 15.03 8.26
CA ALA A 168 12.32 16.08 7.44
C ALA A 168 11.25 17.02 6.85
N ALA A 169 10.15 16.48 6.32
CA ALA A 169 9.04 17.27 5.78
C ALA A 169 8.37 18.12 6.88
N THR A 170 8.16 17.56 8.08
CA THR A 170 7.60 18.30 9.23
C THR A 170 8.56 19.40 9.69
N ALA A 171 9.87 19.14 9.69
CA ALA A 171 10.87 20.15 10.01
C ALA A 171 10.84 21.34 9.03
N LEU A 172 10.65 21.09 7.74
CA LEU A 172 10.47 22.15 6.73
C LEU A 172 9.19 22.96 7.00
N VAL A 173 8.10 22.29 7.33
CA VAL A 173 6.84 22.96 7.67
C VAL A 173 7.00 23.82 8.91
N THR A 174 7.63 23.32 9.97
CA THR A 174 7.83 24.07 11.23
C THR A 174 8.82 25.23 11.10
N ALA A 175 9.72 25.16 10.11
CA ALA A 175 10.70 26.21 9.83
C ALA A 175 10.20 27.26 8.83
N HIS A 176 8.92 27.24 8.42
CA HIS A 176 8.39 28.10 7.36
C HIS A 176 8.69 29.59 7.57
N ASP A 177 8.52 30.11 8.81
CA ASP A 177 8.80 31.51 9.13
C ASP A 177 10.27 31.88 8.90
N ARG A 178 11.21 30.97 9.27
CA ARG A 178 12.66 31.18 9.05
C ARG A 178 13.03 31.20 7.57
N LEU A 179 12.21 30.57 6.75
CA LEU A 179 12.37 30.51 5.29
C LEU A 179 11.61 31.64 4.57
N GLY A 180 10.97 32.54 5.33
CA GLY A 180 10.16 33.63 4.76
C GLY A 180 8.90 33.15 4.06
N LEU A 181 8.37 32.00 4.44
CA LEU A 181 7.18 31.39 3.87
C LEU A 181 6.01 31.47 4.86
N ASP A 182 4.80 31.49 4.32
CA ASP A 182 3.60 31.19 5.12
C ASP A 182 3.45 29.68 5.36
N VAL A 183 2.49 29.28 6.17
CA VAL A 183 2.21 27.87 6.49
C VAL A 183 1.93 27.07 5.21
N ALA A 184 1.19 27.65 4.25
CA ALA A 184 0.88 27.02 2.96
C ALA A 184 2.16 26.80 2.14
N GLY A 185 3.05 27.79 2.12
CA GLY A 185 4.39 27.71 1.49
C GLY A 185 5.27 26.63 2.10
N GLY A 186 5.28 26.52 3.43
CA GLY A 186 6.00 25.47 4.16
C GLY A 186 5.51 24.07 3.79
N LEU A 187 4.19 23.86 3.74
CA LEU A 187 3.59 22.60 3.29
C LEU A 187 3.93 22.27 1.83
N ARG A 188 3.85 23.26 0.93
CA ARG A 188 4.23 23.09 -0.48
C ARG A 188 5.71 22.75 -0.65
N LEU A 189 6.59 23.36 0.15
CA LEU A 189 8.00 22.99 0.18
C LEU A 189 8.22 21.55 0.65
N ALA A 190 7.47 21.10 1.65
CA ALA A 190 7.50 19.71 2.10
C ALA A 190 7.04 18.72 1.00
N PHE A 191 6.07 19.11 0.16
CA PHE A 191 5.65 18.29 -0.99
C PHE A 191 6.73 18.23 -2.08
N ALA A 192 7.37 19.36 -2.39
CA ALA A 192 8.52 19.40 -3.31
C ALA A 192 9.69 18.55 -2.80
N PHE A 193 10.00 18.62 -1.50
CA PHE A 193 10.98 17.77 -0.84
C PHE A 193 10.61 16.28 -0.99
N THR A 194 9.36 15.91 -0.75
CA THR A 194 8.89 14.52 -0.87
C THR A 194 9.01 14.02 -2.32
N ALA A 195 8.72 14.87 -3.29
CA ALA A 195 8.91 14.57 -4.71
C ALA A 195 10.39 14.32 -5.05
N ALA A 196 11.28 15.19 -4.58
CA ALA A 196 12.73 15.05 -4.76
C ALA A 196 13.28 13.79 -4.07
N TRP A 197 12.80 13.48 -2.86
CA TRP A 197 13.11 12.25 -2.14
C TRP A 197 12.73 11.03 -2.95
N TRP A 198 11.49 10.98 -3.43
CA TRP A 198 10.99 9.84 -4.21
C TRP A 198 11.77 9.67 -5.50
N LEU A 199 12.04 10.76 -6.23
CA LEU A 199 12.88 10.73 -7.42
C LEU A 199 14.27 10.16 -7.13
N LEU A 200 14.97 10.74 -6.15
CA LEU A 200 16.36 10.40 -5.82
C LEU A 200 16.52 8.90 -5.50
N PHE A 201 15.67 8.39 -4.61
CA PHE A 201 15.75 7.00 -4.17
C PHE A 201 15.13 5.98 -5.14
N SER A 202 14.43 6.44 -6.19
CA SER A 202 13.97 5.58 -7.30
C SER A 202 14.99 5.43 -8.43
N ILE A 203 16.01 6.29 -8.52
CA ILE A 203 17.06 6.21 -9.57
C ILE A 203 17.73 4.83 -9.63
N PRO A 204 18.13 4.20 -8.49
CA PRO A 204 18.75 2.87 -8.55
C PRO A 204 17.87 1.82 -9.25
N ALA A 205 16.55 1.87 -9.03
CA ALA A 205 15.62 0.95 -9.68
C ALA A 205 15.40 1.25 -11.17
N ALA A 206 15.60 2.49 -11.59
CA ALA A 206 15.51 2.85 -13.00
C ALA A 206 16.70 2.32 -13.82
N VAL A 207 17.87 2.14 -13.20
CA VAL A 207 19.11 1.70 -13.85
C VAL A 207 19.50 0.24 -13.56
N ALA A 208 18.92 -0.37 -12.51
CA ALA A 208 19.16 -1.76 -12.15
C ALA A 208 18.69 -2.71 -13.26
N ARG A 209 19.31 -3.89 -13.33
CA ARG A 209 18.87 -4.96 -14.24
C ARG A 209 18.03 -5.96 -13.46
N PHE A 210 16.71 -5.82 -13.53
CA PHE A 210 15.79 -6.85 -13.08
C PHE A 210 15.72 -7.95 -14.14
N GLY A 211 15.92 -9.21 -13.75
CA GLY A 211 15.94 -10.34 -14.70
C GLY A 211 14.74 -10.29 -15.66
N GLY A 212 14.98 -10.62 -16.95
CA GLY A 212 13.92 -10.74 -17.95
C GLY A 212 13.07 -11.99 -17.65
N GLY A 213 11.74 -11.87 -17.70
CA GLY A 213 10.85 -13.03 -17.69
C GLY A 213 10.75 -13.62 -19.11
N ASP A 214 10.58 -14.94 -19.22
CA ASP A 214 10.34 -15.65 -20.49
C ASP A 214 9.00 -15.26 -21.20
N GLY A 215 8.40 -14.16 -20.79
CA GLY A 215 7.01 -13.76 -21.10
C GLY A 215 6.75 -13.13 -22.47
N ALA A 216 7.74 -13.02 -23.36
CA ALA A 216 7.54 -12.37 -24.68
C ALA A 216 6.66 -13.17 -25.68
N ARG A 217 5.91 -14.19 -25.26
CA ARG A 217 5.28 -15.17 -26.19
C ARG A 217 3.77 -15.08 -26.37
N HIS A 218 3.03 -14.21 -25.71
CA HIS A 218 1.58 -14.14 -25.88
C HIS A 218 1.12 -12.75 -26.34
N ALA A 219 0.97 -12.59 -27.66
CA ALA A 219 0.40 -11.40 -28.31
C ALA A 219 -1.14 -11.46 -28.34
N ALA A 220 -1.78 -11.53 -27.18
CA ALA A 220 -3.22 -11.35 -27.07
C ALA A 220 -3.58 -9.89 -26.75
N ASP A 221 -4.81 -9.45 -27.08
CA ASP A 221 -5.24 -8.07 -26.81
C ASP A 221 -5.39 -7.82 -25.30
N ALA A 222 -4.90 -6.69 -24.77
CA ALA A 222 -4.82 -6.42 -23.33
C ALA A 222 -6.17 -6.50 -22.62
N GLY A 223 -7.23 -6.08 -23.30
CA GLY A 223 -8.57 -6.09 -22.70
C GLY A 223 -9.13 -7.51 -22.56
N THR A 224 -8.94 -8.36 -23.55
CA THR A 224 -9.37 -9.77 -23.51
C THR A 224 -8.55 -10.56 -22.50
N GLU A 225 -7.24 -10.30 -22.37
CA GLU A 225 -6.37 -11.02 -21.47
C GLU A 225 -6.70 -10.80 -19.99
N ILE A 226 -7.05 -9.58 -19.58
CA ILE A 226 -7.49 -9.29 -18.21
C ILE A 226 -8.80 -10.00 -17.90
N LEU A 227 -9.77 -9.91 -18.82
CA LEU A 227 -11.08 -10.55 -18.65
C LEU A 227 -10.97 -12.08 -18.68
N ASP A 228 -10.16 -12.62 -19.56
CA ASP A 228 -9.95 -14.07 -19.68
C ASP A 228 -9.15 -14.61 -18.51
N PHE A 229 -8.16 -13.86 -18.03
CA PHE A 229 -7.45 -14.21 -16.80
C PHE A 229 -8.37 -14.11 -15.57
N ALA A 230 -9.18 -13.06 -15.45
CA ALA A 230 -10.17 -12.94 -14.38
C ALA A 230 -11.24 -14.05 -14.45
N ARG A 231 -11.71 -14.40 -15.66
CA ARG A 231 -12.62 -15.55 -15.88
C ARG A 231 -11.94 -16.86 -15.54
N SER A 232 -10.68 -17.06 -15.93
CA SER A 232 -9.93 -18.28 -15.62
C SER A 232 -9.73 -18.44 -14.10
N LEU A 233 -9.49 -17.34 -13.36
CA LEU A 233 -9.46 -17.35 -11.90
C LEU A 233 -10.80 -17.76 -11.30
N TRP A 234 -11.91 -17.25 -11.88
CA TRP A 234 -13.26 -17.60 -11.43
C TRP A 234 -13.61 -19.06 -11.72
N SER A 235 -13.28 -19.57 -12.93
CA SER A 235 -13.49 -20.97 -13.32
C SER A 235 -12.53 -21.93 -12.62
N ALA A 236 -11.27 -21.52 -12.35
CA ALA A 236 -10.28 -22.32 -11.64
C ALA A 236 -10.60 -22.48 -10.15
N GLY A 237 -11.38 -21.57 -9.57
CA GLY A 237 -11.95 -21.76 -8.23
C GLY A 237 -12.81 -23.02 -8.09
N ALA A 238 -13.26 -23.60 -9.22
CA ALA A 238 -14.00 -24.86 -9.28
C ALA A 238 -13.10 -26.11 -9.44
N SER A 239 -11.82 -25.97 -9.79
CA SER A 239 -10.87 -27.08 -9.97
C SER A 239 -9.84 -27.13 -8.83
N VAL A 240 -9.61 -28.30 -8.29
CA VAL A 240 -8.79 -28.50 -7.05
C VAL A 240 -7.29 -28.18 -7.27
N ALA A 241 -6.77 -28.27 -8.49
CA ALA A 241 -5.35 -28.04 -8.79
C ALA A 241 -5.02 -26.53 -8.87
N ASP A 242 -5.92 -25.71 -9.42
CA ASP A 242 -5.74 -24.25 -9.57
C ASP A 242 -6.33 -23.46 -8.39
N GLY A 243 -7.07 -24.12 -7.49
CA GLY A 243 -7.76 -23.51 -6.36
C GLY A 243 -6.83 -22.89 -5.31
N ARG A 244 -5.54 -23.30 -5.27
CA ARG A 244 -4.56 -22.76 -4.34
C ARG A 244 -4.19 -21.30 -4.66
N PHE A 245 -3.81 -21.02 -5.91
CA PHE A 245 -3.48 -19.67 -6.36
C PHE A 245 -4.67 -18.71 -6.16
N THR A 246 -5.85 -19.13 -6.64
CA THR A 246 -7.09 -18.34 -6.49
C THR A 246 -7.42 -18.07 -5.02
N ALA A 247 -7.31 -19.08 -4.14
CA ALA A 247 -7.59 -18.91 -2.71
C ALA A 247 -6.59 -17.95 -2.05
N VAL A 248 -5.30 -18.02 -2.40
CA VAL A 248 -4.28 -17.12 -1.86
C VAL A 248 -4.47 -15.70 -2.39
N LEU A 249 -4.78 -15.54 -3.68
CA LEU A 249 -5.02 -14.22 -4.27
C LEU A 249 -6.27 -13.55 -3.66
N LEU A 250 -7.41 -14.26 -3.62
CA LEU A 250 -8.64 -13.73 -3.01
C LEU A 250 -8.47 -13.49 -1.50
N GLY A 251 -7.86 -14.43 -0.79
CA GLY A 251 -7.56 -14.25 0.64
C GLY A 251 -6.67 -13.04 0.90
N SER A 252 -5.68 -12.79 0.04
CA SER A 252 -4.82 -11.61 0.12
C SER A 252 -5.59 -10.32 -0.17
N MET A 253 -6.47 -10.28 -1.18
CA MET A 253 -7.34 -9.14 -1.48
C MET A 253 -8.23 -8.79 -0.28
N ILE A 254 -8.89 -9.79 0.30
CA ILE A 254 -9.79 -9.63 1.44
C ILE A 254 -9.02 -9.17 2.68
N ALA A 255 -7.86 -9.78 2.98
CA ALA A 255 -7.04 -9.41 4.12
C ALA A 255 -6.51 -7.97 3.99
N LEU A 256 -5.88 -7.63 2.85
CA LEU A 256 -5.31 -6.31 2.62
C LEU A 256 -6.37 -5.21 2.62
N GLY A 257 -7.56 -5.47 2.02
CA GLY A 257 -8.66 -4.53 2.04
C GLY A 257 -9.20 -4.28 3.46
N GLY A 258 -9.37 -5.33 4.25
CA GLY A 258 -9.77 -5.22 5.65
C GLY A 258 -8.74 -4.48 6.51
N ILE A 259 -7.45 -4.76 6.30
CA ILE A 259 -6.36 -4.08 7.00
C ILE A 259 -6.30 -2.59 6.65
N GLN A 260 -6.43 -2.23 5.37
CA GLN A 260 -6.45 -0.82 4.94
C GLN A 260 -7.62 -0.07 5.56
N THR A 261 -8.81 -0.71 5.61
CA THR A 261 -9.97 -0.14 6.29
C THR A 261 -9.72 -0.01 7.78
N ALA A 262 -9.15 -1.01 8.44
CA ALA A 262 -8.82 -0.96 9.88
C ALA A 262 -7.85 0.20 10.20
N ILE A 263 -6.82 0.42 9.37
CA ILE A 263 -5.88 1.55 9.52
C ILE A 263 -6.63 2.88 9.39
N SER A 264 -7.50 3.01 8.40
CA SER A 264 -8.31 4.21 8.19
C SER A 264 -9.23 4.48 9.38
N GLN A 265 -9.91 3.45 9.91
CA GLN A 265 -10.78 3.58 11.09
C GLN A 265 -9.99 3.90 12.36
N PHE A 266 -8.79 3.33 12.53
CA PHE A 266 -7.91 3.67 13.65
C PHE A 266 -7.52 5.16 13.62
N THR A 267 -7.18 5.69 12.44
CA THR A 267 -6.87 7.11 12.26
C THR A 267 -8.10 7.99 12.54
N SER A 268 -9.27 7.60 12.04
CA SER A 268 -10.53 8.29 12.30
C SER A 268 -10.87 8.31 13.79
N LEU A 269 -10.71 7.18 14.49
CA LEU A 269 -10.88 7.09 15.94
C LEU A 269 -9.94 8.03 16.68
N ALA A 270 -8.67 8.09 16.26
CA ALA A 270 -7.67 8.98 16.86
C ALA A 270 -8.09 10.46 16.75
N LEU A 271 -8.54 10.88 15.58
CA LEU A 271 -8.91 12.26 15.31
C LEU A 271 -10.27 12.65 15.94
N GLN A 272 -11.29 11.81 15.79
CA GLN A 272 -12.66 12.17 16.17
C GLN A 272 -12.98 11.92 17.64
N ARG A 273 -12.46 10.83 18.21
CA ARG A 273 -12.80 10.45 19.60
C ARG A 273 -11.85 11.08 20.62
N PHE A 274 -10.59 11.26 20.26
CA PHE A 274 -9.56 11.76 21.16
C PHE A 274 -9.06 13.16 20.82
N ASP A 275 -9.63 13.81 19.79
CA ASP A 275 -9.30 15.17 19.36
C ASP A 275 -7.79 15.41 19.24
N LEU A 276 -7.08 14.43 18.65
CA LEU A 276 -5.65 14.54 18.46
C LEU A 276 -5.31 15.67 17.49
N ASP A 277 -4.47 16.59 17.91
CA ASP A 277 -3.94 17.63 17.05
C ASP A 277 -2.97 17.08 15.96
N GLY A 278 -2.62 17.90 14.99
CA GLY A 278 -1.70 17.50 13.91
C GLY A 278 -0.35 16.98 14.43
N PRO A 279 0.32 17.63 15.37
CA PRO A 279 1.55 17.15 16.00
C PRO A 279 1.38 15.80 16.71
N ALA A 280 0.26 15.55 17.40
CA ALA A 280 0.01 14.27 18.05
C ALA A 280 -0.21 13.14 17.02
N LEU A 281 -0.91 13.44 15.92
CA LEU A 281 -1.06 12.50 14.80
C LEU A 281 0.30 12.13 14.19
N VAL A 282 1.17 13.12 13.95
CA VAL A 282 2.53 12.87 13.45
C VAL A 282 3.32 11.98 14.41
N ARG A 283 3.26 12.26 15.74
CA ARG A 283 3.92 11.40 16.76
C ARG A 283 3.38 9.97 16.74
N LEU A 284 2.06 9.79 16.62
CA LEU A 284 1.44 8.47 16.54
C LEU A 284 1.89 7.71 15.29
N VAL A 285 1.92 8.36 14.13
CA VAL A 285 2.40 7.75 12.87
C VAL A 285 3.88 7.39 12.98
N LEU A 286 4.72 8.25 13.56
CA LEU A 286 6.14 7.95 13.78
C LEU A 286 6.34 6.76 14.74
N LEU A 287 5.55 6.66 15.81
CA LEU A 287 5.55 5.50 16.71
C LEU A 287 5.21 4.21 15.93
N VAL A 288 4.13 4.23 15.15
CA VAL A 288 3.73 3.09 14.33
C VAL A 288 4.86 2.69 13.38
N GLN A 289 5.49 3.63 12.71
CA GLN A 289 6.59 3.34 11.78
C GLN A 289 7.83 2.77 12.49
N ALA A 290 8.20 3.34 13.65
CA ALA A 290 9.34 2.88 14.44
C ALA A 290 9.17 1.44 14.95
N VAL A 291 7.94 1.03 15.28
CA VAL A 291 7.61 -0.33 15.75
C VAL A 291 7.36 -1.28 14.57
N ALA A 292 6.74 -0.79 13.49
CA ALA A 292 6.46 -1.62 12.31
C ALA A 292 7.73 -2.08 11.57
N LEU A 293 8.80 -1.30 11.63
CA LEU A 293 10.10 -1.67 11.05
C LEU A 293 10.65 -2.98 11.64
N PRO A 294 10.92 -3.10 12.95
CA PRO A 294 11.37 -4.36 13.55
C PRO A 294 10.27 -5.44 13.45
N GLY A 295 8.99 -5.08 13.49
CA GLY A 295 7.88 -6.00 13.28
C GLY A 295 7.93 -6.70 11.92
N ALA A 296 8.14 -5.95 10.84
CA ALA A 296 8.25 -6.51 9.50
C ALA A 296 9.43 -7.47 9.38
N LEU A 297 10.61 -7.12 9.93
CA LEU A 297 11.80 -7.98 9.92
C LEU A 297 11.58 -9.24 10.76
N ALA A 298 10.97 -9.12 11.94
CA ALA A 298 10.67 -10.25 12.81
C ALA A 298 9.70 -11.24 12.14
N VAL A 299 8.66 -10.75 11.47
CA VAL A 299 7.71 -11.59 10.76
C VAL A 299 8.37 -12.25 9.53
N GLY A 300 9.23 -11.54 8.79
CA GLY A 300 10.02 -12.13 7.70
C GLY A 300 10.94 -13.25 8.20
N TRP A 301 11.61 -13.04 9.35
CA TRP A 301 12.39 -14.09 10.00
C TRP A 301 11.53 -15.28 10.44
N LEU A 302 10.36 -15.01 11.03
CA LEU A 302 9.40 -16.05 11.45
C LEU A 302 8.96 -16.91 10.25
N ALA A 303 8.68 -16.27 9.10
CA ALA A 303 8.28 -16.97 7.89
C ALA A 303 9.41 -17.86 7.32
N THR A 304 10.65 -17.37 7.33
CA THR A 304 11.80 -18.16 6.88
C THR A 304 12.10 -19.34 7.82
N ARG A 305 11.82 -19.20 9.12
CA ARG A 305 12.12 -20.21 10.15
C ARG A 305 11.04 -21.27 10.28
N PHE A 306 9.76 -20.86 10.28
CA PHE A 306 8.62 -21.73 10.57
C PHE A 306 7.69 -21.93 9.37
N GLY A 307 7.92 -21.22 8.28
CA GLY A 307 7.10 -21.24 7.08
C GLY A 307 6.12 -20.05 7.00
N ARG A 308 5.76 -19.70 5.78
CA ARG A 308 4.89 -18.55 5.47
C ARG A 308 3.49 -18.70 6.06
N ARG A 309 2.90 -19.91 5.98
CA ARG A 309 1.53 -20.16 6.47
C ARG A 309 1.36 -19.89 7.97
N PRO A 310 2.15 -20.46 8.91
CA PRO A 310 2.00 -20.15 10.33
C PRO A 310 2.34 -18.70 10.66
N ALA A 311 3.31 -18.08 9.97
CA ALA A 311 3.64 -16.67 10.15
C ALA A 311 2.45 -15.76 9.75
N THR A 312 1.81 -16.03 8.61
CA THR A 312 0.62 -15.29 8.16
C THR A 312 -0.55 -15.49 9.14
N ALA A 313 -0.77 -16.73 9.61
CA ALA A 313 -1.81 -17.02 10.58
C ALA A 313 -1.60 -16.26 11.91
N ALA A 314 -0.36 -16.21 12.40
CA ALA A 314 0.00 -15.45 13.61
C ALA A 314 -0.26 -13.95 13.43
N CYS A 315 0.10 -13.37 12.27
CA CYS A 315 -0.17 -11.96 11.97
C CYS A 315 -1.67 -11.67 11.90
N LEU A 316 -2.47 -12.52 11.24
CA LEU A 316 -3.92 -12.32 11.16
C LEU A 316 -4.59 -12.48 12.53
N ALA A 317 -4.14 -13.45 13.35
CA ALA A 317 -4.60 -13.58 14.73
C ALA A 317 -4.25 -12.33 15.56
N GLY A 318 -3.03 -11.79 15.38
CA GLY A 318 -2.61 -10.53 15.99
C GLY A 318 -3.50 -9.36 15.59
N TRP A 319 -3.83 -9.23 14.30
CA TRP A 319 -4.76 -8.22 13.80
C TRP A 319 -6.15 -8.34 14.40
N ILE A 320 -6.72 -9.55 14.44
CA ILE A 320 -8.02 -9.81 15.08
C ILE A 320 -7.96 -9.45 16.57
N GLY A 321 -6.86 -9.80 17.25
CA GLY A 321 -6.63 -9.41 18.64
C GLY A 321 -6.58 -7.89 18.85
N VAL A 322 -5.86 -7.16 17.98
CA VAL A 322 -5.80 -5.69 18.02
C VAL A 322 -7.18 -5.07 17.81
N LEU A 323 -7.96 -5.56 16.84
CA LEU A 323 -9.32 -5.08 16.62
C LEU A 323 -10.23 -5.37 17.83
N ALA A 324 -10.10 -6.52 18.49
CA ALA A 324 -10.84 -6.83 19.71
C ALA A 324 -10.40 -5.95 20.90
N LEU A 325 -9.10 -5.70 21.05
CA LEU A 325 -8.56 -4.82 22.10
C LEU A 325 -8.96 -3.36 21.91
N SER A 326 -9.20 -2.91 20.68
CA SER A 326 -9.61 -1.52 20.41
C SER A 326 -10.95 -1.16 21.05
N TRP A 327 -11.76 -2.15 21.40
CA TRP A 327 -13.00 -1.96 22.18
C TRP A 327 -12.78 -1.40 23.60
N PHE A 328 -11.61 -1.64 24.17
CA PHE A 328 -11.25 -1.22 25.53
C PHE A 328 -10.51 0.11 25.57
N VAL A 329 -10.23 0.73 24.42
CA VAL A 329 -9.53 2.03 24.33
C VAL A 329 -10.45 3.14 24.85
N ARG A 330 -10.02 3.84 25.89
CA ARG A 330 -10.79 4.91 26.56
C ARG A 330 -10.04 6.24 26.60
N SER A 331 -8.73 6.23 26.42
CA SER A 331 -7.87 7.41 26.51
C SER A 331 -6.89 7.49 25.34
N PRO A 332 -6.32 8.68 25.07
CA PRO A 332 -5.21 8.80 24.11
C PRO A 332 -4.02 7.88 24.44
N MET A 333 -3.75 7.63 25.73
CA MET A 333 -2.65 6.75 26.15
C MET A 333 -2.94 5.28 25.76
N ASP A 334 -4.20 4.82 25.92
CA ASP A 334 -4.59 3.48 25.47
C ASP A 334 -4.45 3.33 23.96
N LEU A 335 -4.72 4.42 23.20
CA LEU A 335 -4.54 4.44 21.76
C LEU A 335 -3.06 4.26 21.36
N TYR A 336 -2.14 4.97 22.04
CA TYR A 336 -0.70 4.77 21.87
C TYR A 336 -0.26 3.35 22.26
N GLY A 337 -0.84 2.81 23.33
CA GLY A 337 -0.62 1.42 23.76
C GLY A 337 -1.07 0.41 22.70
N LEU A 338 -2.26 0.62 22.10
CA LEU A 338 -2.77 -0.24 21.04
C LEU A 338 -1.97 -0.12 19.72
N ALA A 339 -1.40 1.05 19.46
CA ALA A 339 -0.57 1.28 18.28
C ALA A 339 0.67 0.35 18.22
N VAL A 340 1.20 -0.08 19.37
CA VAL A 340 2.38 -0.95 19.43
C VAL A 340 2.09 -2.35 18.88
N PRO A 341 1.14 -3.15 19.40
CA PRO A 341 0.82 -4.46 18.83
C PRO A 341 0.27 -4.35 17.39
N LEU A 342 -0.48 -3.30 17.06
CA LEU A 342 -0.91 -3.03 15.69
C LEU A 342 0.29 -2.89 14.75
N ALA A 343 1.26 -2.09 15.11
CA ALA A 343 2.44 -1.83 14.29
C ALA A 343 3.30 -3.09 14.09
N LEU A 344 3.44 -3.94 15.12
CA LEU A 344 4.19 -5.20 15.01
C LEU A 344 3.64 -6.14 13.92
N VAL A 345 2.31 -6.21 13.77
CA VAL A 345 1.68 -7.11 12.78
C VAL A 345 1.42 -6.42 11.45
N LEU A 346 1.44 -5.08 11.40
CA LEU A 346 1.06 -4.27 10.24
C LEU A 346 1.89 -4.59 9.00
N GLY A 347 3.20 -4.41 9.08
CA GLY A 347 4.10 -4.62 7.96
C GLY A 347 4.33 -6.08 7.64
N GLY A 348 4.28 -6.93 8.68
CA GLY A 348 4.50 -8.35 8.56
C GLY A 348 3.47 -9.04 7.66
N VAL A 349 2.18 -8.85 7.91
CA VAL A 349 1.14 -9.49 7.10
C VAL A 349 1.17 -9.00 5.65
N GLN A 350 1.36 -7.72 5.42
CA GLN A 350 1.42 -7.16 4.07
C GLN A 350 2.61 -7.72 3.28
N SER A 351 3.78 -7.83 3.93
CA SER A 351 4.98 -8.39 3.30
C SER A 351 4.82 -9.86 2.93
N LEU A 352 4.20 -10.67 3.81
CA LEU A 352 3.96 -12.09 3.56
C LEU A 352 2.93 -12.32 2.44
N LEU A 353 1.86 -11.54 2.40
CA LEU A 353 0.85 -11.64 1.34
C LEU A 353 1.43 -11.22 -0.01
N ARG A 354 2.25 -10.15 -0.06
CA ARG A 354 2.98 -9.76 -1.28
C ARG A 354 3.90 -10.89 -1.76
N ALA A 355 4.66 -11.50 -0.85
CA ALA A 355 5.55 -12.61 -1.17
C ALA A 355 4.78 -13.87 -1.62
N ALA A 356 3.64 -14.18 -0.98
CA ALA A 356 2.81 -15.33 -1.34
C ALA A 356 2.20 -15.19 -2.74
N VAL A 357 1.71 -14.01 -3.07
CA VAL A 357 1.17 -13.73 -4.42
C VAL A 357 2.28 -13.76 -5.46
N ALA A 358 3.48 -13.24 -5.15
CA ALA A 358 4.64 -13.30 -6.03
C ALA A 358 5.08 -14.75 -6.34
N ASP A 359 5.10 -15.60 -5.30
CA ASP A 359 5.52 -17.01 -5.37
C ASP A 359 4.58 -17.88 -6.23
N LEU A 360 3.29 -17.52 -6.25
CA LEU A 360 2.26 -18.28 -6.95
C LEU A 360 1.81 -17.61 -8.26
N ALA A 361 2.35 -16.44 -8.59
CA ALA A 361 2.01 -15.76 -9.82
C ALA A 361 2.40 -16.61 -11.03
N PRO A 362 1.50 -16.83 -12.01
CA PRO A 362 1.83 -17.59 -13.22
C PRO A 362 2.96 -16.91 -14.00
N ASP A 363 3.81 -17.74 -14.64
CA ASP A 363 4.93 -17.27 -15.43
C ASP A 363 4.49 -16.25 -16.50
N GLY A 364 5.18 -15.13 -16.57
CA GLY A 364 4.90 -14.05 -17.51
C GLY A 364 3.64 -13.23 -17.21
N ARG A 365 2.94 -13.47 -16.07
CA ARG A 365 1.69 -12.77 -15.67
C ARG A 365 1.77 -12.10 -14.31
N SER A 366 2.95 -11.85 -13.81
CA SER A 366 3.12 -11.20 -12.50
C SER A 366 2.50 -9.79 -12.46
N GLY A 367 2.56 -9.04 -13.54
CA GLY A 367 1.95 -7.73 -13.64
C GLY A 367 0.44 -7.78 -13.48
N VAL A 368 -0.25 -8.58 -14.31
CA VAL A 368 -1.72 -8.76 -14.22
C VAL A 368 -2.13 -9.28 -12.84
N THR A 369 -1.37 -10.22 -12.26
CA THR A 369 -1.62 -10.75 -10.92
C THR A 369 -1.63 -9.65 -9.86
N PHE A 370 -0.61 -8.79 -9.84
CA PHE A 370 -0.54 -7.66 -8.91
C PHE A 370 -1.52 -6.54 -9.24
N GLY A 371 -1.83 -6.33 -10.53
CA GLY A 371 -2.90 -5.43 -10.95
C GLY A 371 -4.26 -5.86 -10.40
N LEU A 372 -4.61 -7.14 -10.52
CA LEU A 372 -5.84 -7.71 -9.94
C LEU A 372 -5.81 -7.68 -8.41
N LEU A 373 -4.67 -7.98 -7.77
CA LEU A 373 -4.52 -7.86 -6.31
C LEU A 373 -4.87 -6.44 -5.86
N GLN A 374 -4.38 -5.42 -6.55
CA GLN A 374 -4.65 -4.02 -6.21
C GLN A 374 -6.14 -3.68 -6.33
N VAL A 375 -6.78 -4.06 -7.45
CA VAL A 375 -8.23 -3.83 -7.64
C VAL A 375 -9.04 -4.58 -6.60
N GLY A 376 -8.76 -5.87 -6.39
CA GLY A 376 -9.47 -6.69 -5.43
C GLY A 376 -9.31 -6.19 -3.99
N THR A 377 -8.11 -5.69 -3.63
CA THR A 377 -7.86 -5.04 -2.34
C THR A 377 -8.73 -3.79 -2.15
N LYS A 378 -8.84 -2.93 -3.18
CA LYS A 378 -9.69 -1.72 -3.14
C LYS A 378 -11.17 -2.09 -3.00
N LEU A 379 -11.64 -3.08 -3.77
CA LEU A 379 -13.03 -3.56 -3.67
C LEU A 379 -13.32 -4.18 -2.30
N ALA A 380 -12.41 -4.99 -1.78
CA ALA A 380 -12.55 -5.58 -0.45
C ALA A 380 -12.55 -4.53 0.66
N GLY A 381 -11.73 -3.48 0.53
CA GLY A 381 -11.74 -2.33 1.44
C GLY A 381 -13.03 -1.51 1.36
N PHE A 382 -13.57 -1.32 0.16
CA PHE A 382 -14.87 -0.67 -0.02
C PHE A 382 -16.01 -1.44 0.66
N VAL A 383 -16.08 -2.76 0.44
CA VAL A 383 -17.07 -3.63 1.11
C VAL A 383 -16.88 -3.60 2.64
N ALA A 384 -15.63 -3.63 3.12
CA ALA A 384 -15.31 -3.51 4.54
C ALA A 384 -15.84 -2.21 5.14
N SER A 385 -15.61 -1.09 4.45
CA SER A 385 -16.04 0.23 4.89
C SER A 385 -17.57 0.35 4.93
N LEU A 386 -18.27 -0.20 3.92
CA LEU A 386 -19.73 -0.24 3.91
C LEU A 386 -20.29 -1.09 5.07
N ALA A 387 -19.72 -2.29 5.29
CA ALA A 387 -20.16 -3.18 6.37
C ALA A 387 -19.87 -2.55 7.74
N PHE A 388 -18.72 -1.91 7.92
CA PHE A 388 -18.39 -1.14 9.12
C PHE A 388 -19.43 -0.04 9.39
N GLY A 389 -19.70 0.78 8.37
CA GLY A 389 -20.66 1.88 8.49
C GLY A 389 -22.08 1.40 8.76
N ALA A 390 -22.53 0.31 8.09
CA ALA A 390 -23.85 -0.25 8.30
C ALA A 390 -24.05 -0.78 9.71
N LEU A 391 -23.07 -1.50 10.28
CA LEU A 391 -23.12 -1.97 11.66
C LEU A 391 -23.07 -0.81 12.66
N HIS A 392 -22.26 0.21 12.42
CA HIS A 392 -22.23 1.42 13.23
C HIS A 392 -23.61 2.09 13.24
N LEU A 393 -24.23 2.31 12.09
CA LEU A 393 -25.55 2.94 11.99
C LEU A 393 -26.65 2.10 12.65
N ALA A 394 -26.61 0.77 12.49
CA ALA A 394 -27.62 -0.13 13.06
C ALA A 394 -27.56 -0.23 14.58
N THR A 395 -26.38 -0.09 15.18
CA THR A 395 -26.17 -0.28 16.62
C THR A 395 -25.99 1.03 17.39
N GLY A 396 -25.66 2.12 16.70
CA GLY A 396 -25.25 3.39 17.32
C GLY A 396 -23.87 3.35 17.99
N VAL A 397 -23.14 2.23 17.88
CA VAL A 397 -21.85 2.00 18.54
C VAL A 397 -20.76 1.85 17.47
N PRO A 398 -19.77 2.77 17.41
CA PRO A 398 -18.69 2.70 16.40
C PRO A 398 -17.92 1.39 16.43
N GLU A 399 -17.72 0.84 17.62
CA GLU A 399 -16.99 -0.41 17.82
C GLU A 399 -17.70 -1.63 17.21
N ALA A 400 -19.02 -1.57 17.00
CA ALA A 400 -19.75 -2.65 16.31
C ALA A 400 -19.28 -2.83 14.86
N GLY A 401 -18.87 -1.75 14.19
CA GLY A 401 -18.27 -1.81 12.86
C GLY A 401 -16.99 -2.65 12.79
N LEU A 402 -16.23 -2.73 13.89
CA LEU A 402 -15.02 -3.57 13.98
C LEU A 402 -15.32 -5.06 13.84
N MET A 403 -16.52 -5.50 14.19
CA MET A 403 -16.96 -6.90 14.02
C MET A 403 -16.96 -7.30 12.52
N ALA A 404 -17.32 -6.38 11.62
CA ALA A 404 -17.24 -6.63 10.19
C ALA A 404 -15.79 -6.86 9.74
N LEU A 405 -14.85 -6.09 10.27
CA LEU A 405 -13.42 -6.24 9.94
C LEU A 405 -12.85 -7.55 10.51
N ILE A 406 -13.23 -7.92 11.73
CA ILE A 406 -12.87 -9.21 12.34
C ILE A 406 -13.40 -10.37 11.49
N ALA A 407 -14.66 -10.32 11.06
CA ALA A 407 -15.27 -11.35 10.20
C ALA A 407 -14.56 -11.43 8.85
N GLN A 408 -14.21 -10.27 8.26
CA GLN A 408 -13.47 -10.21 7.00
C GLN A 408 -12.06 -10.83 7.13
N LEU A 409 -11.32 -10.52 8.20
CA LEU A 409 -9.99 -11.11 8.42
C LEU A 409 -10.08 -12.61 8.73
N ALA A 410 -11.13 -13.06 9.41
CA ALA A 410 -11.39 -14.49 9.64
C ALA A 410 -11.70 -15.22 8.30
N ALA A 411 -12.49 -14.62 7.41
CA ALA A 411 -12.74 -15.16 6.08
C ALA A 411 -11.45 -15.23 5.23
N ALA A 412 -10.64 -14.18 5.27
CA ALA A 412 -9.33 -14.17 4.64
C ALA A 412 -8.42 -15.29 5.20
N TRP A 413 -8.37 -15.44 6.51
CA TRP A 413 -7.61 -16.51 7.15
C TRP A 413 -8.08 -17.90 6.69
N TRP A 414 -9.38 -18.10 6.58
CA TRP A 414 -9.93 -19.37 6.09
C TRP A 414 -9.46 -19.69 4.65
N LEU A 415 -9.42 -18.72 3.75
CA LEU A 415 -8.89 -18.88 2.39
C LEU A 415 -7.38 -19.13 2.39
N LEU A 416 -6.63 -18.36 3.19
CA LEU A 416 -5.18 -18.40 3.27
C LEU A 416 -4.64 -19.67 3.94
N ARG A 417 -5.50 -20.49 4.58
CA ARG A 417 -5.11 -21.85 5.04
C ARG A 417 -4.60 -22.75 3.91
N ARG A 418 -4.95 -22.46 2.66
CA ARG A 418 -4.46 -23.17 1.48
C ARG A 418 -3.07 -22.72 1.01
N MET A 419 -2.49 -21.71 1.65
CA MET A 419 -1.08 -21.32 1.50
C MET A 419 -0.21 -22.47 2.00
N ALA A 420 0.72 -22.95 1.23
CA ALA A 420 1.60 -24.06 1.62
C ALA A 420 2.78 -23.59 2.45
#